data_21b089b76e5c1ecf0a646d38867075f0
#
_entry.id   21b089b76e5c1ecf0a646d38867075f0
#
_cell.length_a   1.000
_cell.length_b   1.000
_cell.length_c   1.000
_cell.angle_alpha   90.00
_cell.angle_beta   90.00
_cell.angle_gamma   90.00
#
_symmetry.space_group_name_H-M   'P 1'
#
loop_
_entity.id
_entity.type
_entity.pdbx_description
1 polymer ?
#
loop_
_entity_poly.entity_id
_entity_poly.type
_entity_poly.pdbx_seq_one_letter_code
_entity_poly.pdbx_strand_id
1 'polypeptide(L)'
;MKKLSSILIIVFCLSVSSLKVFAQKRLTEATISYDIVINTNNTTPQAADLLDGAVSIIYLKGNSSRSEMISSLGMQSTIIDGKTGNVTVLKDYGEQKYMIKLTPAEWKISNKKYEGSTFTYENEFKTIAGYNCQKAVGKLADGSTFTVYYTKDLLPVNKDFQYLNKELPGLAMQYEAVLGKQKVTYTVSSINFNLVPAAKFDLPKSGFRVM
;
A
#
# COMPACT_ATOMS: atom_id res chain seq x y z
N MET A 1 52.85 -14.37 -26.92
CA MET A 1 52.41 -13.57 -25.73
C MET A 1 51.28 -12.61 -26.05
N LYS A 2 51.27 -11.85 -27.14
CA LYS A 2 50.17 -10.89 -27.47
C LYS A 2 48.77 -11.55 -27.69
N LYS A 3 48.72 -12.78 -28.28
CA LYS A 3 47.44 -13.50 -28.50
C LYS A 3 46.80 -14.03 -27.22
N LEU A 4 47.58 -14.43 -26.21
CA LEU A 4 47.06 -14.89 -24.92
C LEU A 4 46.44 -13.74 -24.11
N SER A 5 47.06 -12.55 -24.18
CA SER A 5 46.56 -11.34 -23.52
C SER A 5 45.21 -10.89 -24.07
N SER A 6 45.00 -11.00 -25.40
CA SER A 6 43.74 -10.64 -26.06
C SER A 6 42.58 -11.57 -25.66
N ILE A 7 42.85 -12.87 -25.52
CA ILE A 7 41.84 -13.86 -25.09
C ILE A 7 41.43 -13.62 -23.63
N LEU A 8 42.39 -13.29 -22.76
CA LEU A 8 42.09 -13.01 -21.35
C LEU A 8 41.19 -11.77 -21.17
N ILE A 9 41.40 -10.73 -22.00
CA ILE A 9 40.55 -9.51 -21.97
C ILE A 9 39.13 -9.81 -22.45
N ILE A 10 38.95 -10.65 -23.48
CA ILE A 10 37.63 -11.03 -23.99
C ILE A 10 36.86 -11.87 -22.95
N VAL A 11 37.50 -12.79 -22.24
CA VAL A 11 36.89 -13.59 -21.18
C VAL A 11 36.49 -12.71 -19.98
N PHE A 12 37.28 -11.70 -19.63
CA PHE A 12 36.99 -10.77 -18.57
C PHE A 12 35.78 -9.86 -18.91
N CYS A 13 35.67 -9.41 -20.19
CA CYS A 13 34.50 -8.62 -20.62
C CYS A 13 33.19 -9.43 -20.67
N LEU A 14 33.26 -10.75 -20.93
CA LEU A 14 32.08 -11.62 -20.92
C LEU A 14 31.57 -11.97 -19.50
N SER A 15 32.42 -11.91 -18.48
CA SER A 15 32.03 -12.18 -17.08
C SER A 15 31.33 -11.00 -16.39
N VAL A 16 31.44 -9.78 -16.94
CA VAL A 16 30.78 -8.58 -16.34
C VAL A 16 29.32 -8.42 -16.78
N SER A 17 28.86 -9.15 -17.80
CA SER A 17 27.51 -8.99 -18.39
C SER A 17 26.37 -9.66 -17.63
N SER A 18 26.60 -10.23 -16.45
CA SER A 18 25.54 -10.90 -15.66
C SER A 18 25.09 -10.15 -14.40
N LEU A 19 25.45 -8.89 -14.24
CA LEU A 19 24.85 -8.06 -13.22
C LEU A 19 23.40 -7.75 -13.64
N LYS A 20 22.46 -8.56 -13.17
CA LYS A 20 21.03 -8.22 -13.24
C LYS A 20 20.82 -6.94 -12.41
N VAL A 21 20.91 -5.80 -13.05
CA VAL A 21 20.44 -4.55 -12.47
C VAL A 21 18.92 -4.68 -12.36
N PHE A 22 18.41 -5.05 -11.19
CA PHE A 22 17.00 -4.93 -10.88
C PHE A 22 16.66 -3.44 -10.87
N ALA A 23 16.21 -2.94 -12.01
CA ALA A 23 15.74 -1.57 -12.09
C ALA A 23 14.45 -1.46 -11.26
N GLN A 24 14.47 -0.57 -10.28
CA GLN A 24 13.26 -0.23 -9.51
C GLN A 24 12.17 0.24 -10.48
N LYS A 25 11.01 -0.44 -10.46
CA LYS A 25 9.87 -0.03 -11.27
C LYS A 25 9.12 1.09 -10.56
N ARG A 26 9.07 2.25 -11.19
CA ARG A 26 8.21 3.35 -10.70
C ARG A 26 6.74 2.97 -10.92
N LEU A 27 5.98 3.03 -9.85
CA LEU A 27 4.57 2.67 -9.82
C LEU A 27 3.73 3.93 -10.03
N THR A 28 3.49 4.26 -11.30
CA THR A 28 2.68 5.42 -11.73
C THR A 28 1.22 5.03 -11.94
N GLU A 29 0.96 3.81 -12.35
CA GLU A 29 -0.37 3.29 -12.64
C GLU A 29 -0.41 1.79 -12.33
N ALA A 30 -1.34 1.38 -11.46
CA ALA A 30 -1.54 -0.01 -11.07
C ALA A 30 -2.84 -0.20 -10.29
N THR A 31 -3.31 -1.45 -10.26
CA THR A 31 -4.31 -1.93 -9.29
C THR A 31 -3.62 -2.92 -8.37
N ILE A 32 -3.70 -2.68 -7.05
CA ILE A 32 -3.09 -3.52 -6.02
C ILE A 32 -4.22 -4.07 -5.14
N SER A 33 -4.29 -5.39 -4.99
CA SER A 33 -5.25 -6.04 -4.10
C SER A 33 -4.55 -6.57 -2.85
N TYR A 34 -5.15 -6.32 -1.69
CA TYR A 34 -4.74 -6.84 -0.40
C TYR A 34 -5.84 -7.71 0.18
N ASP A 35 -5.48 -8.88 0.65
CA ASP A 35 -6.32 -9.69 1.53
C ASP A 35 -6.15 -9.19 2.96
N ILE A 36 -7.25 -9.18 3.71
CA ILE A 36 -7.30 -8.67 5.08
C ILE A 36 -7.62 -9.84 6.01
N VAL A 37 -6.75 -10.04 7.00
CA VAL A 37 -6.94 -11.07 8.04
C VAL A 37 -6.94 -10.37 9.40
N ILE A 38 -7.94 -10.68 10.22
CA ILE A 38 -8.04 -10.21 11.60
C ILE A 38 -7.77 -11.39 12.52
N ASN A 39 -6.70 -11.26 13.30
CA ASN A 39 -6.39 -12.25 14.31
C ASN A 39 -7.18 -11.91 15.58
N THR A 40 -8.37 -12.48 15.73
CA THR A 40 -9.13 -12.41 16.96
C THR A 40 -8.78 -13.61 17.84
N ASN A 41 -8.23 -13.37 19.03
CA ASN A 41 -8.06 -14.43 20.03
C ASN A 41 -9.35 -14.68 20.82
N ASN A 42 -10.49 -14.17 20.36
CA ASN A 42 -11.77 -14.21 21.07
C ASN A 42 -12.69 -15.29 20.46
N THR A 43 -13.30 -16.08 21.35
CA THR A 43 -14.32 -17.09 20.99
C THR A 43 -15.71 -16.50 20.74
N THR A 44 -15.95 -15.23 21.10
CA THR A 44 -17.20 -14.51 20.86
C THR A 44 -17.07 -13.58 19.65
N PRO A 45 -17.99 -13.66 18.66
CA PRO A 45 -17.99 -12.77 17.49
C PRO A 45 -18.01 -11.30 17.90
N GLN A 46 -17.14 -10.50 17.30
CA GLN A 46 -17.07 -9.04 17.52
C GLN A 46 -17.22 -8.31 16.19
N ALA A 47 -17.50 -6.98 16.25
CA ALA A 47 -17.64 -6.16 15.03
C ALA A 47 -16.41 -6.21 14.09
N ALA A 48 -15.23 -6.54 14.62
CA ALA A 48 -14.04 -6.73 13.80
C ALA A 48 -14.05 -8.03 12.99
N ASP A 49 -14.74 -9.07 13.47
CA ASP A 49 -14.87 -10.34 12.73
C ASP A 49 -15.62 -10.14 11.41
N LEU A 50 -16.43 -9.07 11.31
CA LEU A 50 -17.12 -8.66 10.09
C LEU A 50 -16.18 -8.09 9.02
N LEU A 51 -14.94 -7.77 9.39
CA LEU A 51 -13.88 -7.35 8.47
C LEU A 51 -12.92 -8.50 8.12
N ASP A 52 -13.03 -9.65 8.78
CA ASP A 52 -12.25 -10.83 8.39
C ASP A 52 -12.67 -11.31 7.00
N GLY A 53 -11.68 -11.61 6.15
CA GLY A 53 -11.93 -11.89 4.74
C GLY A 53 -12.28 -10.67 3.89
N ALA A 54 -12.24 -9.45 4.45
CA ALA A 54 -12.36 -8.24 3.67
C ALA A 54 -11.21 -8.11 2.67
N VAL A 55 -11.46 -7.39 1.57
CA VAL A 55 -10.46 -7.11 0.53
C VAL A 55 -10.24 -5.60 0.45
N SER A 56 -8.99 -5.19 0.36
CA SER A 56 -8.65 -3.80 0.04
C SER A 56 -8.07 -3.72 -1.37
N ILE A 57 -8.65 -2.85 -2.21
CA ILE A 57 -8.20 -2.63 -3.59
C ILE A 57 -7.73 -1.19 -3.72
N ILE A 58 -6.49 -1.03 -4.18
CA ILE A 58 -5.89 0.28 -4.41
C ILE A 58 -5.75 0.51 -5.92
N TYR A 59 -6.32 1.59 -6.41
CA TYR A 59 -6.14 2.07 -7.78
C TYR A 59 -5.19 3.27 -7.75
N LEU A 60 -4.12 3.20 -8.53
CA LEU A 60 -3.13 4.28 -8.69
C LEU A 60 -3.19 4.81 -10.11
N LYS A 61 -3.18 6.14 -10.29
CA LYS A 61 -3.05 6.82 -11.57
C LYS A 61 -2.35 8.17 -11.41
N GLY A 62 -1.07 8.21 -11.76
CA GLY A 62 -0.22 9.36 -11.50
C GLY A 62 -0.17 9.68 -10.00
N ASN A 63 -0.57 10.89 -9.63
CA ASN A 63 -0.65 11.32 -8.22
C ASN A 63 -2.02 11.03 -7.58
N SER A 64 -3.02 10.57 -8.35
CA SER A 64 -4.33 10.20 -7.81
C SER A 64 -4.31 8.77 -7.30
N SER A 65 -5.04 8.53 -6.21
CA SER A 65 -5.26 7.20 -5.67
C SER A 65 -6.70 7.01 -5.22
N ARG A 66 -7.20 5.79 -5.33
CA ARG A 66 -8.43 5.34 -4.72
C ARG A 66 -8.19 4.04 -3.99
N SER A 67 -8.49 4.02 -2.70
CA SER A 67 -8.47 2.81 -1.87
C SER A 67 -9.91 2.40 -1.58
N GLU A 68 -10.25 1.17 -1.89
CA GLU A 68 -11.55 0.57 -1.57
C GLU A 68 -11.37 -0.54 -0.56
N MET A 69 -12.10 -0.53 0.53
CA MET A 69 -12.22 -1.64 1.47
C MET A 69 -13.63 -2.22 1.34
N ILE A 70 -13.70 -3.48 0.97
CA ILE A 70 -14.95 -4.22 0.73
C ILE A 70 -15.04 -5.30 1.78
N SER A 71 -16.13 -5.29 2.55
CA SER A 71 -16.40 -6.25 3.63
C SER A 71 -17.88 -6.64 3.66
N SER A 72 -18.26 -7.52 4.56
CA SER A 72 -19.66 -7.85 4.82
C SER A 72 -20.48 -6.66 5.32
N LEU A 73 -19.85 -5.62 5.90
CA LEU A 73 -20.50 -4.39 6.34
C LEU A 73 -20.84 -3.43 5.19
N GLY A 74 -20.21 -3.61 4.03
CA GLY A 74 -20.33 -2.71 2.88
C GLY A 74 -18.97 -2.25 2.36
N MET A 75 -18.94 -1.09 1.71
CA MET A 75 -17.74 -0.56 1.07
C MET A 75 -17.37 0.81 1.65
N GLN A 76 -16.08 0.99 1.95
CA GLN A 76 -15.49 2.30 2.19
C GLN A 76 -14.46 2.60 1.12
N SER A 77 -14.55 3.80 0.51
CA SER A 77 -13.56 4.27 -0.45
C SER A 77 -12.91 5.55 0.03
N THR A 78 -11.59 5.66 -0.13
CA THR A 78 -10.84 6.91 0.07
C THR A 78 -10.23 7.30 -1.26
N ILE A 79 -10.59 8.47 -1.77
CA ILE A 79 -10.14 8.99 -3.07
C ILE A 79 -9.29 10.22 -2.79
N ILE A 80 -8.05 10.21 -3.26
CA ILE A 80 -7.12 11.34 -3.19
C ILE A 80 -6.97 11.92 -4.59
N ASP A 81 -7.36 13.19 -4.76
CA ASP A 81 -7.18 13.93 -6.00
C ASP A 81 -5.70 14.37 -6.11
N GLY A 82 -5.01 13.82 -7.09
CA GLY A 82 -3.59 14.08 -7.29
C GLY A 82 -3.24 15.49 -7.77
N LYS A 83 -4.25 16.32 -8.15
CA LYS A 83 -4.05 17.71 -8.56
C LYS A 83 -4.18 18.68 -7.39
N THR A 84 -5.19 18.47 -6.56
CA THR A 84 -5.55 19.36 -5.46
C THR A 84 -5.09 18.85 -4.10
N GLY A 85 -4.82 17.54 -3.98
CA GLY A 85 -4.58 16.86 -2.71
C GLY A 85 -5.82 16.68 -1.85
N ASN A 86 -7.00 17.11 -2.32
CA ASN A 86 -8.25 16.91 -1.61
C ASN A 86 -8.58 15.43 -1.50
N VAL A 87 -9.19 15.06 -0.37
CA VAL A 87 -9.58 13.69 -0.10
C VAL A 87 -11.09 13.58 0.05
N THR A 88 -11.67 12.58 -0.59
CA THR A 88 -13.07 12.23 -0.41
C THR A 88 -13.17 10.82 0.15
N VAL A 89 -13.83 10.67 1.32
CA VAL A 89 -14.15 9.37 1.88
C VAL A 89 -15.63 9.06 1.62
N LEU A 90 -15.87 7.97 0.93
CA LEU A 90 -17.20 7.42 0.69
C LEU A 90 -17.42 6.24 1.62
N LYS A 91 -18.53 6.23 2.36
CA LYS A 91 -18.98 5.10 3.16
C LYS A 91 -20.32 4.65 2.63
N ASP A 92 -20.39 3.42 2.14
CA ASP A 92 -21.59 2.78 1.61
C ASP A 92 -21.90 1.54 2.45
N TYR A 93 -22.79 1.71 3.41
CA TYR A 93 -23.24 0.68 4.34
C TYR A 93 -24.74 0.38 4.11
N GLY A 94 -25.08 0.05 2.87
CA GLY A 94 -26.47 -0.22 2.46
C GLY A 94 -27.29 1.08 2.36
N GLU A 95 -28.23 1.27 3.28
CA GLU A 95 -29.07 2.48 3.29
C GLU A 95 -28.30 3.72 3.79
N GLN A 96 -27.23 3.53 4.54
CA GLN A 96 -26.42 4.63 5.08
C GLN A 96 -25.22 4.91 4.17
N LYS A 97 -25.34 6.00 3.39
CA LYS A 97 -24.29 6.44 2.47
C LYS A 97 -23.82 7.85 2.81
N TYR A 98 -22.53 7.97 3.12
CA TYR A 98 -21.91 9.23 3.53
C TYR A 98 -20.75 9.59 2.63
N MET A 99 -20.64 10.87 2.27
CA MET A 99 -19.51 11.47 1.55
C MET A 99 -18.88 12.52 2.45
N ILE A 100 -17.66 12.29 2.87
CA ILE A 100 -16.87 13.20 3.70
C ILE A 100 -15.81 13.82 2.80
N LYS A 101 -15.80 15.14 2.68
CA LYS A 101 -14.79 15.88 1.91
C LYS A 101 -13.79 16.52 2.86
N LEU A 102 -12.52 16.29 2.61
CA LEU A 102 -11.41 16.77 3.44
C LEU A 102 -10.42 17.54 2.57
N THR A 103 -9.98 18.66 3.08
CA THR A 103 -8.80 19.37 2.56
C THR A 103 -7.53 18.58 2.88
N PRO A 104 -6.39 18.86 2.22
CA PRO A 104 -5.11 18.24 2.57
C PRO A 104 -4.73 18.44 4.05
N ALA A 105 -5.06 19.59 4.63
CA ALA A 105 -4.79 19.89 6.03
C ALA A 105 -5.61 19.01 6.98
N GLU A 106 -6.91 18.85 6.71
CA GLU A 106 -7.80 17.99 7.51
C GLU A 106 -7.41 16.52 7.36
N TRP A 107 -7.03 16.09 6.16
CA TRP A 107 -6.51 14.73 5.93
C TRP A 107 -5.23 14.47 6.74
N LYS A 108 -4.32 15.43 6.78
CA LYS A 108 -3.11 15.36 7.60
C LYS A 108 -3.45 15.25 9.09
N ILE A 109 -4.39 16.06 9.59
CA ILE A 109 -4.86 16.00 10.98
C ILE A 109 -5.45 14.61 11.29
N SER A 110 -6.29 14.08 10.40
CA SER A 110 -6.92 12.75 10.56
C SER A 110 -5.91 11.61 10.64
N ASN A 111 -4.73 11.79 10.02
CA ASN A 111 -3.64 10.81 10.01
C ASN A 111 -2.47 11.18 10.93
N LYS A 112 -2.63 12.18 11.81
CA LYS A 112 -1.56 12.69 12.67
C LYS A 112 -0.84 11.62 13.48
N LYS A 113 -1.55 10.56 13.90
CA LYS A 113 -0.97 9.44 14.64
C LYS A 113 0.13 8.68 13.88
N TYR A 114 0.16 8.78 12.55
CA TYR A 114 1.15 8.13 11.69
C TYR A 114 2.31 9.05 11.32
N GLU A 115 2.23 10.34 11.65
CA GLU A 115 3.32 11.28 11.37
C GLU A 115 4.52 11.03 12.27
N GLY A 116 5.71 11.19 11.70
CA GLY A 116 6.97 10.92 12.42
C GLY A 116 7.25 9.44 12.65
N SER A 117 6.51 8.52 11.99
CA SER A 117 6.81 7.10 12.02
C SER A 117 8.23 6.84 11.54
N THR A 118 8.96 5.98 12.25
CA THR A 118 10.31 5.57 11.89
C THR A 118 10.34 4.07 11.62
N PHE A 119 11.31 3.62 10.81
CA PHE A 119 11.43 2.21 10.44
C PHE A 119 12.83 1.69 10.76
N THR A 120 12.88 0.54 11.46
CA THR A 120 14.10 -0.24 11.65
C THR A 120 14.05 -1.42 10.70
N TYR A 121 15.05 -1.54 9.83
CA TYR A 121 15.13 -2.59 8.81
C TYR A 121 15.84 -3.81 9.36
N GLU A 122 15.23 -4.99 9.16
CA GLU A 122 15.77 -6.26 9.60
C GLU A 122 16.34 -7.06 8.41
N ASN A 123 17.29 -7.96 8.69
CA ASN A 123 17.84 -8.86 7.67
C ASN A 123 16.98 -10.14 7.56
N GLU A 124 15.67 -9.95 7.45
CA GLU A 124 14.68 -10.99 7.26
C GLU A 124 13.91 -10.70 5.97
N PHE A 125 13.76 -11.73 5.14
CA PHE A 125 13.13 -11.60 3.83
C PHE A 125 12.10 -12.69 3.62
N LYS A 126 11.04 -12.38 2.86
CA LYS A 126 10.09 -13.37 2.35
C LYS A 126 9.55 -12.95 0.98
N THR A 127 9.04 -13.91 0.23
CA THR A 127 8.39 -13.64 -1.05
C THR A 127 6.88 -13.39 -0.85
N ILE A 128 6.38 -12.28 -1.38
CA ILE A 128 4.95 -11.94 -1.38
C ILE A 128 4.57 -11.53 -2.80
N ALA A 129 3.55 -12.15 -3.38
CA ALA A 129 3.09 -11.90 -4.74
C ALA A 129 4.23 -11.88 -5.79
N GLY A 130 5.25 -12.74 -5.60
CA GLY A 130 6.41 -12.88 -6.50
C GLY A 130 7.54 -11.87 -6.27
N TYR A 131 7.43 -10.96 -5.28
CA TYR A 131 8.45 -9.97 -4.95
C TYR A 131 9.23 -10.37 -3.70
N ASN A 132 10.54 -10.12 -3.70
CA ASN A 132 11.36 -10.25 -2.50
C ASN A 132 11.11 -9.06 -1.58
N CYS A 133 10.64 -9.32 -0.36
CA CYS A 133 10.21 -8.31 0.60
C CYS A 133 11.06 -8.37 1.86
N GLN A 134 11.65 -7.24 2.22
CA GLN A 134 12.42 -7.07 3.44
C GLN A 134 11.50 -6.71 4.59
N LYS A 135 11.74 -7.28 5.77
CA LYS A 135 11.05 -6.92 6.99
C LYS A 135 11.54 -5.58 7.53
N ALA A 136 10.62 -4.80 8.04
CA ALA A 136 10.90 -3.64 8.87
C ALA A 136 9.93 -3.59 10.04
N VAL A 137 10.36 -2.99 11.13
CA VAL A 137 9.53 -2.66 12.28
C VAL A 137 9.27 -1.16 12.26
N GLY A 138 8.02 -0.80 12.08
CA GLY A 138 7.55 0.58 12.18
C GLY A 138 7.30 0.94 13.63
N LYS A 139 7.69 2.16 14.04
CA LYS A 139 7.40 2.73 15.35
C LYS A 139 6.66 4.05 15.17
N LEU A 140 5.49 4.17 15.79
CA LEU A 140 4.67 5.37 15.79
C LEU A 140 5.13 6.36 16.86
N ALA A 141 4.64 7.60 16.80
CA ALA A 141 4.98 8.65 17.74
C ALA A 141 4.57 8.34 19.20
N ASP A 142 3.54 7.52 19.39
CA ASP A 142 3.10 7.04 20.71
C ASP A 142 3.93 5.87 21.27
N GLY A 143 4.95 5.44 20.54
CA GLY A 143 5.84 4.32 20.89
C GLY A 143 5.32 2.95 20.47
N SER A 144 4.08 2.84 19.98
CA SER A 144 3.55 1.56 19.46
C SER A 144 4.31 1.10 18.23
N THR A 145 4.41 -0.22 18.05
CA THR A 145 5.16 -0.82 16.94
C THR A 145 4.28 -1.74 16.10
N PHE A 146 4.62 -1.88 14.83
CA PHE A 146 3.98 -2.78 13.89
C PHE A 146 5.00 -3.39 12.94
N THR A 147 4.69 -4.56 12.41
CA THR A 147 5.53 -5.25 11.43
C THR A 147 5.09 -4.89 10.02
N VAL A 148 6.06 -4.67 9.13
CA VAL A 148 5.83 -4.50 7.71
C VAL A 148 6.88 -5.25 6.89
N TYR A 149 6.44 -5.87 5.79
CA TYR A 149 7.31 -6.38 4.73
C TYR A 149 7.10 -5.52 3.49
N TYR A 150 8.17 -4.99 2.94
CA TYR A 150 8.12 -4.08 1.80
C TYR A 150 9.11 -4.52 0.71
N THR A 151 8.81 -4.18 -0.54
CA THR A 151 9.74 -4.40 -1.64
C THR A 151 10.29 -3.08 -2.16
N LYS A 152 11.58 -3.06 -2.47
CA LYS A 152 12.26 -1.94 -3.15
C LYS A 152 12.07 -1.98 -4.66
N ASP A 153 11.61 -3.11 -5.21
CA ASP A 153 11.43 -3.29 -6.66
C ASP A 153 10.30 -2.43 -7.22
N LEU A 154 9.33 -2.05 -6.36
CA LEU A 154 8.19 -1.21 -6.69
C LEU A 154 8.23 0.09 -5.88
N LEU A 155 8.36 1.21 -6.60
CA LEU A 155 8.44 2.53 -5.99
C LEU A 155 7.21 3.37 -6.35
N PRO A 156 6.20 3.48 -5.46
CA PRO A 156 5.05 4.33 -5.71
C PRO A 156 5.46 5.79 -5.91
N VAL A 157 4.94 6.44 -6.96
CA VAL A 157 5.17 7.86 -7.23
C VAL A 157 4.45 8.71 -6.19
N ASN A 158 3.19 8.38 -5.90
CA ASN A 158 2.43 8.92 -4.78
C ASN A 158 2.41 7.89 -3.65
N LYS A 159 2.77 8.28 -2.44
CA LYS A 159 2.77 7.44 -1.25
C LYS A 159 1.62 7.73 -0.28
N ASP A 160 0.76 8.71 -0.59
CA ASP A 160 -0.30 9.14 0.33
C ASP A 160 -1.38 8.07 0.54
N PHE A 161 -1.56 7.14 -0.41
CA PHE A 161 -2.47 6.00 -0.24
C PHE A 161 -2.01 5.01 0.82
N GLN A 162 -0.71 4.94 1.10
CA GLN A 162 -0.12 4.11 2.15
C GLN A 162 0.40 4.96 3.31
N TYR A 163 -0.42 5.86 3.85
CA TYR A 163 -0.03 6.89 4.81
C TYR A 163 0.77 6.34 6.01
N LEU A 164 0.35 5.20 6.58
CA LEU A 164 1.09 4.50 7.64
C LEU A 164 2.51 4.12 7.21
N ASN A 165 2.71 3.77 5.94
CA ASN A 165 3.93 3.20 5.37
C ASN A 165 4.64 4.16 4.40
N LYS A 166 4.29 5.46 4.39
CA LYS A 166 4.77 6.42 3.39
C LYS A 166 6.28 6.65 3.43
N GLU A 167 6.90 6.48 4.59
CA GLU A 167 8.35 6.67 4.77
C GLU A 167 9.18 5.44 4.33
N LEU A 168 8.53 4.33 3.97
CA LEU A 168 9.24 3.17 3.42
C LEU A 168 9.89 3.50 2.06
N PRO A 169 11.07 2.92 1.76
CA PRO A 169 11.74 3.08 0.48
C PRO A 169 11.15 2.22 -0.65
N GLY A 170 9.86 1.87 -0.57
CA GLY A 170 9.17 1.03 -1.54
C GLY A 170 7.70 0.79 -1.20
N LEU A 171 7.11 -0.24 -1.81
CA LEU A 171 5.72 -0.63 -1.61
C LEU A 171 5.63 -1.56 -0.40
N ALA A 172 4.72 -1.25 0.54
CA ALA A 172 4.34 -2.16 1.61
C ALA A 172 3.55 -3.34 1.03
N MET A 173 4.11 -4.55 1.14
CA MET A 173 3.53 -5.78 0.59
C MET A 173 2.75 -6.58 1.63
N GLN A 174 3.14 -6.49 2.88
CA GLN A 174 2.36 -6.96 4.02
C GLN A 174 2.62 -6.03 5.18
N TYR A 175 1.57 -5.65 5.91
CA TYR A 175 1.73 -4.81 7.10
C TYR A 175 0.62 -5.06 8.10
N GLU A 176 0.95 -4.83 9.36
CA GLU A 176 0.00 -4.84 10.46
C GLU A 176 -0.53 -3.41 10.68
N ALA A 177 -1.81 -3.30 10.93
CA ALA A 177 -2.45 -2.07 11.40
C ALA A 177 -3.31 -2.38 12.64
N VAL A 178 -3.52 -1.38 13.50
CA VAL A 178 -4.40 -1.53 14.67
C VAL A 178 -5.75 -0.91 14.33
N LEU A 179 -6.79 -1.73 14.40
CA LEU A 179 -8.19 -1.32 14.26
C LEU A 179 -8.91 -1.54 15.61
N GLY A 180 -9.16 -0.44 16.33
CA GLY A 180 -9.66 -0.53 17.70
C GLY A 180 -8.62 -1.20 18.61
N LYS A 181 -8.94 -2.37 19.15
CA LYS A 181 -8.03 -3.18 20.00
C LYS A 181 -7.38 -4.36 19.26
N GLN A 182 -7.69 -4.53 17.98
CA GLN A 182 -7.28 -5.70 17.21
C GLN A 182 -6.19 -5.38 16.21
N LYS A 183 -5.29 -6.35 15.99
CA LYS A 183 -4.32 -6.31 14.93
C LYS A 183 -4.93 -6.87 13.65
N VAL A 184 -4.81 -6.11 12.59
CA VAL A 184 -5.26 -6.45 11.24
C VAL A 184 -4.05 -6.58 10.36
N THR A 185 -3.94 -7.68 9.64
CA THR A 185 -2.86 -7.92 8.68
C THR A 185 -3.39 -7.73 7.26
N TYR A 186 -2.75 -6.83 6.53
CA TYR A 186 -2.95 -6.61 5.10
C TYR A 186 -1.84 -7.33 4.35
N THR A 187 -2.16 -8.16 3.37
CA THR A 187 -1.17 -8.86 2.53
C THR A 187 -1.54 -8.69 1.05
N VAL A 188 -0.60 -8.23 0.23
CA VAL A 188 -0.80 -8.13 -1.21
C VAL A 188 -1.04 -9.52 -1.78
N SER A 189 -2.22 -9.70 -2.39
CA SER A 189 -2.58 -10.90 -3.13
C SER A 189 -2.29 -10.77 -4.63
N SER A 190 -2.42 -9.57 -5.20
CA SER A 190 -2.10 -9.34 -6.61
C SER A 190 -1.73 -7.89 -6.92
N ILE A 191 -0.93 -7.69 -7.98
CA ILE A 191 -0.63 -6.38 -8.56
C ILE A 191 -0.85 -6.47 -10.06
N ASN A 192 -1.74 -5.62 -10.58
CA ASN A 192 -2.02 -5.51 -12.01
C ASN A 192 -1.52 -4.15 -12.51
N PHE A 193 -0.72 -4.17 -13.57
CA PHE A 193 -0.12 -2.97 -14.20
C PHE A 193 -0.86 -2.50 -15.43
N ASN A 194 -2.07 -3.01 -15.68
CA ASN A 194 -2.92 -2.50 -16.75
C ASN A 194 -3.38 -1.08 -16.42
N LEU A 195 -3.79 -0.35 -17.48
CA LEU A 195 -4.32 1.00 -17.35
C LEU A 195 -5.54 1.03 -16.42
N VAL A 196 -5.53 1.98 -15.49
CA VAL A 196 -6.66 2.23 -14.58
C VAL A 196 -7.61 3.23 -15.24
N PRO A 197 -8.89 2.88 -15.44
CA PRO A 197 -9.87 3.81 -16.02
C PRO A 197 -9.98 5.09 -15.17
N ALA A 198 -10.00 6.27 -15.83
CA ALA A 198 -10.14 7.55 -15.13
C ALA A 198 -11.43 7.62 -14.31
N ALA A 199 -12.50 6.98 -14.77
CA ALA A 199 -13.80 6.88 -14.08
C ALA A 199 -13.70 6.26 -12.67
N LYS A 200 -12.62 5.52 -12.35
CA LYS A 200 -12.38 5.03 -10.97
C LYS A 200 -12.21 6.16 -9.95
N PHE A 201 -11.85 7.35 -10.39
CA PHE A 201 -11.63 8.51 -9.51
C PHE A 201 -12.81 9.50 -9.52
N ASP A 202 -13.86 9.21 -10.29
CA ASP A 202 -15.06 10.03 -10.31
C ASP A 202 -15.85 9.91 -9.00
N LEU A 203 -16.37 11.05 -8.55
CA LEU A 203 -17.22 11.09 -7.36
C LEU A 203 -18.70 10.90 -7.75
N PRO A 204 -19.49 10.18 -6.93
CA PRO A 204 -20.92 10.06 -7.15
C PRO A 204 -21.59 11.44 -7.08
N LYS A 205 -22.51 11.70 -8.03
CA LYS A 205 -23.25 12.97 -8.12
C LYS A 205 -24.45 13.03 -7.19
N SER A 206 -24.95 11.88 -6.73
CA SER A 206 -26.13 11.75 -5.87
C SER A 206 -26.06 10.47 -5.04
N GLY A 207 -27.02 10.27 -4.13
CA GLY A 207 -27.16 9.06 -3.34
C GLY A 207 -26.29 9.02 -2.06
N PHE A 208 -25.47 10.06 -1.81
CA PHE A 208 -24.65 10.19 -0.61
C PHE A 208 -25.05 11.46 0.17
N ARG A 209 -25.14 11.32 1.49
CA ARG A 209 -25.24 12.49 2.39
C ARG A 209 -23.86 13.09 2.55
N VAL A 210 -23.68 14.33 2.15
CA VAL A 210 -22.42 15.09 2.33
C VAL A 210 -22.32 15.56 3.78
N MET A 211 -21.16 15.36 4.37
CA MET A 211 -20.83 15.72 5.75
C MET A 211 -19.66 16.69 5.77
#